data_2099144ad044166cae95c67b4298914b
#
_entry.id   2099144ad044166cae95c67b4298914b
#
_cell.length_a   1.000
_cell.length_b   1.000
_cell.length_c   1.000
_cell.angle_alpha   90.00
_cell.angle_beta   90.00
_cell.angle_gamma   90.00
#
_symmetry.space_group_name_H-M   'P 1'
#
loop_
_entity.id
_entity.type
_entity.pdbx_description
1 polymer ?
#
loop_
_entity_poly.entity_id
_entity_poly.type
_entity_poly.pdbx_seq_one_letter_code
_entity_poly.pdbx_strand_id
1 'polypeptide(L)'
;MRQPLALVYVHLIWGTKNARPVLEGDVQERIYLAVETECRHRKAIKIALGGVADHMHLLVRLPASLSVASLMKHIVDATADVTDDAGDPIAWNPGYAAYSVCPDELPMVTLYIEQQEQHHASLTVFRHFELPSDDM
;
A
#
# COMPACT_ATOMS: atom_id res chain seq x y z
N MET A 1 -29.81 -13.29 8.60
CA MET A 1 -29.39 -11.90 8.83
C MET A 1 -28.59 -11.42 7.64
N ARG A 2 -28.90 -10.25 7.12
CA ARG A 2 -28.17 -9.70 5.99
C ARG A 2 -26.81 -9.18 6.42
N GLN A 3 -25.80 -9.43 5.59
CA GLN A 3 -24.51 -8.81 5.77
C GLN A 3 -24.60 -7.32 5.41
N PRO A 4 -23.90 -6.44 6.13
CA PRO A 4 -23.87 -5.04 5.72
C PRO A 4 -23.21 -4.88 4.34
N LEU A 5 -23.73 -3.95 3.57
CA LEU A 5 -23.09 -3.53 2.33
C LEU A 5 -22.19 -2.35 2.64
N ALA A 6 -20.90 -2.53 2.47
CA ALA A 6 -19.92 -1.46 2.67
C ALA A 6 -19.07 -1.30 1.41
N LEU A 7 -19.16 -0.15 0.77
CA LEU A 7 -18.38 0.19 -0.41
C LEU A 7 -17.32 1.23 0.00
N VAL A 8 -16.40 0.81 0.85
CA VAL A 8 -15.37 1.66 1.42
C VAL A 8 -14.06 1.36 0.72
N TYR A 9 -13.64 2.26 -0.16
CA TYR A 9 -12.39 2.15 -0.90
C TYR A 9 -11.38 3.11 -0.33
N VAL A 10 -10.17 2.62 -0.09
CA VAL A 10 -9.10 3.41 0.50
C VAL A 10 -7.81 3.18 -0.28
N HIS A 11 -7.11 4.28 -0.55
CA HIS A 11 -5.78 4.27 -1.13
C HIS A 11 -4.79 4.48 0.01
N LEU A 12 -4.01 3.46 0.31
CA LEU A 12 -3.01 3.45 1.38
C LEU A 12 -1.62 3.60 0.79
N ILE A 13 -0.79 4.43 1.42
CA ILE A 13 0.59 4.64 0.99
C ILE A 13 1.47 4.60 2.23
N TRP A 14 2.54 3.83 2.17
CA TRP A 14 3.51 3.76 3.27
C TRP A 14 4.91 3.55 2.70
N GLY A 15 5.92 3.99 3.45
CA GLY A 15 7.28 4.01 2.96
C GLY A 15 8.27 3.32 3.89
N THR A 16 9.42 3.04 3.33
CA THR A 16 10.55 2.48 4.08
C THR A 16 11.15 3.54 5.01
N LYS A 17 11.74 3.08 6.10
CA LYS A 17 12.42 3.94 7.04
C LYS A 17 13.58 4.66 6.34
N ASN A 18 13.63 6.00 6.49
CA ASN A 18 14.64 6.86 5.87
C ASN A 18 14.64 6.76 4.33
N ALA A 19 13.49 6.40 3.73
CA ALA A 19 13.34 6.27 2.27
C ALA A 19 14.40 5.35 1.64
N ARG A 20 14.79 4.29 2.33
CA ARG A 20 15.80 3.36 1.82
C ARG A 20 15.26 2.62 0.60
N PRO A 21 15.99 2.61 -0.52
CA PRO A 21 15.52 2.01 -1.78
C PRO A 21 15.73 0.49 -1.81
N VAL A 22 15.01 -0.25 -0.98
CA VAL A 22 15.18 -1.69 -0.80
C VAL A 22 14.08 -2.54 -1.42
N LEU A 23 12.97 -1.94 -1.87
CA LEU A 23 11.81 -2.65 -2.41
C LEU A 23 12.00 -2.90 -3.92
N GLU A 24 12.93 -3.77 -4.26
CA GLU A 24 13.26 -4.07 -5.65
C GLU A 24 13.40 -5.58 -5.85
N GLY A 25 13.13 -6.05 -7.08
CA GLY A 25 13.33 -7.45 -7.45
C GLY A 25 12.56 -8.41 -6.56
N ASP A 26 13.26 -9.45 -6.05
CA ASP A 26 12.66 -10.47 -5.20
C ASP A 26 12.10 -9.92 -3.89
N VAL A 27 12.73 -8.89 -3.33
CA VAL A 27 12.25 -8.25 -2.10
C VAL A 27 10.87 -7.66 -2.35
N GLN A 28 10.71 -6.92 -3.43
CA GLN A 28 9.41 -6.32 -3.80
C GLN A 28 8.35 -7.40 -4.01
N GLU A 29 8.69 -8.48 -4.72
CA GLU A 29 7.75 -9.57 -4.95
C GLU A 29 7.30 -10.24 -3.65
N ARG A 30 8.22 -10.45 -2.71
CA ARG A 30 7.89 -11.04 -1.41
C ARG A 30 7.01 -10.11 -0.56
N ILE A 31 7.26 -8.81 -0.62
CA ILE A 31 6.42 -7.82 0.05
C ILE A 31 5.01 -7.83 -0.57
N TYR A 32 4.92 -7.82 -1.89
CA TYR A 32 3.62 -7.87 -2.59
C TYR A 32 2.82 -9.12 -2.17
N LEU A 33 3.47 -10.27 -2.16
CA LEU A 33 2.81 -11.52 -1.78
C LEU A 33 2.32 -11.48 -0.32
N ALA A 34 3.14 -10.94 0.58
CA ALA A 34 2.75 -10.82 1.99
C ALA A 34 1.55 -9.88 2.15
N VAL A 35 1.54 -8.74 1.45
CA VAL A 35 0.42 -7.79 1.49
C VAL A 35 -0.86 -8.44 0.94
N GLU A 36 -0.77 -9.10 -0.21
CA GLU A 36 -1.92 -9.77 -0.82
C GLU A 36 -2.49 -10.85 0.09
N THR A 37 -1.61 -11.64 0.69
CA THR A 37 -2.01 -12.73 1.60
C THR A 37 -2.72 -12.15 2.82
N GLU A 38 -2.18 -11.08 3.39
CA GLU A 38 -2.78 -10.46 4.56
C GLU A 38 -4.14 -9.84 4.26
N CYS A 39 -4.28 -9.20 3.10
CA CYS A 39 -5.59 -8.69 2.65
C CYS A 39 -6.62 -9.81 2.60
N ARG A 40 -6.28 -10.96 2.03
CA ARG A 40 -7.19 -12.11 1.98
C ARG A 40 -7.57 -12.60 3.38
N HIS A 41 -6.59 -12.69 4.28
CA HIS A 41 -6.84 -13.12 5.66
C HIS A 41 -7.80 -12.18 6.39
N ARG A 42 -7.75 -10.89 6.08
CA ARG A 42 -8.59 -9.87 6.73
C ARG A 42 -9.87 -9.58 5.95
N LYS A 43 -10.13 -10.32 4.87
CA LYS A 43 -11.30 -10.14 4.01
C LYS A 43 -11.34 -8.76 3.34
N ALA A 44 -10.20 -8.13 3.20
CA ALA A 44 -10.05 -6.92 2.41
C ALA A 44 -9.81 -7.31 0.95
N ILE A 45 -10.46 -6.61 0.04
CA ILE A 45 -10.34 -6.92 -1.39
C ILE A 45 -9.29 -6.00 -2.00
N LYS A 46 -8.14 -6.56 -2.38
CA LYS A 46 -7.11 -5.81 -3.09
C LYS A 46 -7.61 -5.48 -4.50
N ILE A 47 -7.59 -4.21 -4.86
CA ILE A 47 -7.95 -3.76 -6.19
C ILE A 47 -6.68 -3.47 -7.00
N ALA A 48 -5.71 -2.81 -6.39
CA ALA A 48 -4.42 -2.53 -7.03
C ALA A 48 -3.33 -2.48 -5.98
N LEU A 49 -2.12 -2.89 -6.36
CA LEU A 49 -0.94 -2.86 -5.51
C LEU A 49 0.25 -2.53 -6.39
N GLY A 50 1.03 -1.57 -5.98
CA GLY A 50 2.21 -1.15 -6.73
C GLY A 50 3.11 -0.31 -5.86
N GLY A 51 4.26 0.07 -6.41
CA GLY A 51 5.19 0.92 -5.69
C GLY A 51 6.48 1.12 -6.45
N VAL A 52 7.39 1.80 -5.80
CA VAL A 52 8.76 1.99 -6.24
C VAL A 52 9.68 1.52 -5.11
N ALA A 53 10.97 1.78 -5.23
CA ALA A 53 11.97 1.20 -4.33
C ALA A 53 11.81 1.58 -2.85
N ASP A 54 11.16 2.69 -2.54
CA ASP A 54 11.09 3.20 -1.17
C ASP A 54 9.67 3.39 -0.62
N HIS A 55 8.63 3.05 -1.38
CA HIS A 55 7.26 3.12 -0.87
C HIS A 55 6.29 2.25 -1.67
N MET A 56 5.14 2.00 -1.05
CA MET A 56 4.08 1.13 -1.56
C MET A 56 2.76 1.86 -1.63
N HIS A 57 1.95 1.48 -2.62
CA HIS A 57 0.57 1.93 -2.78
C HIS A 57 -0.35 0.71 -2.79
N LEU A 58 -1.44 0.77 -2.03
CA LEU A 58 -2.47 -0.27 -2.01
C LEU A 58 -3.84 0.38 -2.13
N LEU A 59 -4.59 -0.02 -3.14
CA LEU A 59 -6.00 0.34 -3.27
C LEU A 59 -6.82 -0.87 -2.84
N VAL A 60 -7.65 -0.71 -1.82
CA VAL A 60 -8.34 -1.82 -1.19
C VAL A 60 -9.78 -1.44 -0.87
N ARG A 61 -10.69 -2.42 -1.01
CA ARG A 61 -12.04 -2.31 -0.46
C ARG A 61 -12.04 -2.94 0.92
N LEU A 62 -12.41 -2.16 1.93
CA LEU A 62 -12.45 -2.62 3.30
C LEU A 62 -13.78 -3.29 3.63
N PRO A 63 -13.79 -4.44 4.34
CA PRO A 63 -15.02 -4.94 4.94
C PRO A 63 -15.49 -3.99 6.05
N ALA A 64 -16.78 -4.01 6.37
CA ALA A 64 -17.37 -3.10 7.35
C ALA A 64 -16.73 -3.23 8.75
N SER A 65 -16.15 -4.39 9.04
CA SER A 65 -15.60 -4.71 10.37
C SER A 65 -14.11 -4.39 10.52
N LEU A 66 -13.44 -3.90 9.47
CA LEU A 66 -11.99 -3.70 9.49
C LEU A 66 -11.64 -2.23 9.38
N SER A 67 -10.88 -1.72 10.35
CA SER A 67 -10.37 -0.34 10.29
C SER A 67 -9.10 -0.27 9.45
N VAL A 68 -8.82 0.91 8.93
CA VAL A 68 -7.57 1.21 8.22
C VAL A 68 -6.37 0.90 9.14
N ALA A 69 -6.41 1.36 10.37
CA ALA A 69 -5.31 1.17 11.31
C ALA A 69 -5.04 -0.32 11.58
N SER A 70 -6.09 -1.13 11.73
CA SER A 70 -5.95 -2.57 11.94
C SER A 70 -5.33 -3.24 10.71
N LEU A 71 -5.79 -2.91 9.51
CA LEU A 71 -5.20 -3.48 8.29
C LEU A 71 -3.73 -3.14 8.17
N MET A 72 -3.36 -1.87 8.38
CA MET A 72 -1.97 -1.44 8.28
C MET A 72 -1.08 -2.13 9.32
N LYS A 73 -1.58 -2.30 10.55
CA LYS A 73 -0.84 -3.04 11.57
C LYS A 73 -0.55 -4.47 11.13
N HIS A 74 -1.56 -5.15 10.60
CA HIS A 74 -1.38 -6.52 10.11
C HIS A 74 -0.43 -6.61 8.93
N ILE A 75 -0.47 -5.64 8.01
CA ILE A 75 0.45 -5.58 6.88
C ILE A 75 1.89 -5.39 7.37
N VAL A 76 2.11 -4.47 8.29
CA VAL A 76 3.44 -4.23 8.85
C VAL A 76 3.96 -5.49 9.55
N ASP A 77 3.13 -6.12 10.37
CA ASP A 77 3.50 -7.36 11.07
C ASP A 77 3.80 -8.51 10.08
N ALA A 78 3.01 -8.64 9.01
CA ALA A 78 3.16 -9.69 8.02
C ALA A 78 4.42 -9.52 7.16
N THR A 79 4.92 -8.30 7.03
CA THR A 79 6.13 -8.01 6.23
C THR A 79 7.40 -7.94 7.08
N ALA A 80 7.28 -8.11 8.40
CA ALA A 80 8.42 -7.97 9.31
C ALA A 80 9.52 -9.02 9.09
N ASP A 81 9.16 -10.18 8.54
CA ASP A 81 10.11 -11.27 8.29
C ASP A 81 10.77 -11.20 6.91
N VAL A 82 10.33 -10.27 6.07
CA VAL A 82 10.95 -10.11 4.75
C VAL A 82 12.27 -9.36 4.93
N THR A 83 13.34 -9.92 4.37
CA THR A 83 14.67 -9.31 4.45
C THR A 83 15.06 -8.69 3.12
N ASP A 84 15.88 -7.64 3.18
CA ASP A 84 16.46 -7.02 1.99
C ASP A 84 17.66 -7.84 1.47
N ASP A 85 18.30 -7.38 0.41
CA ASP A 85 19.42 -8.09 -0.21
C ASP A 85 20.65 -8.18 0.71
N ALA A 86 20.73 -7.31 1.71
CA ALA A 86 21.80 -7.38 2.72
C ALA A 86 21.48 -8.33 3.88
N GLY A 87 20.28 -8.93 3.87
CA GLY A 87 19.84 -9.84 4.93
C GLY A 87 19.20 -9.16 6.11
N ASP A 88 18.94 -7.85 6.04
CA ASP A 88 18.30 -7.09 7.11
C ASP A 88 16.77 -7.08 6.93
N PRO A 89 16.00 -7.16 8.02
CA PRO A 89 14.54 -7.03 7.92
C PRO A 89 14.14 -5.69 7.32
N ILE A 90 13.08 -5.70 6.52
CA ILE A 90 12.52 -4.46 5.98
C ILE A 90 11.98 -3.63 7.14
N ALA A 91 12.42 -2.39 7.24
CA ALA A 91 11.94 -1.44 8.24
C ALA A 91 11.07 -0.39 7.56
N TRP A 92 9.87 -0.20 8.09
CA TRP A 92 8.93 0.80 7.60
C TRP A 92 8.97 2.06 8.46
N ASN A 93 8.72 3.21 7.85
CA ASN A 93 8.43 4.41 8.61
C ASN A 93 7.17 4.17 9.44
N PRO A 94 7.13 4.63 10.70
CA PRO A 94 5.86 4.64 11.41
C PRO A 94 4.90 5.61 10.74
N GLY A 95 3.67 5.18 10.57
CA GLY A 95 2.68 5.99 9.91
C GLY A 95 2.48 5.64 8.44
N TYR A 96 1.42 6.17 7.89
CA TYR A 96 0.99 5.94 6.52
C TYR A 96 0.03 7.05 6.11
N ALA A 97 -0.22 7.20 4.81
CA ALA A 97 -1.30 8.04 4.30
C ALA A 97 -2.48 7.16 3.89
N ALA A 98 -3.68 7.65 4.11
CA ALA A 98 -4.92 6.97 3.73
C ALA A 98 -5.87 7.99 3.10
N TYR A 99 -6.27 7.73 1.86
CA TYR A 99 -7.20 8.58 1.13
C TYR A 99 -8.44 7.78 0.77
N SER A 100 -9.61 8.33 1.04
CA SER A 100 -10.85 7.74 0.56
C SER A 100 -10.94 7.88 -0.96
N VAL A 101 -11.49 6.86 -1.62
CA VAL A 101 -11.62 6.84 -3.08
C VAL A 101 -13.07 6.61 -3.44
N CYS A 102 -13.64 7.49 -4.25
CA CYS A 102 -14.99 7.29 -4.79
C CYS A 102 -14.98 6.17 -5.82
N PRO A 103 -16.07 5.40 -5.94
CA PRO A 103 -16.14 4.33 -6.94
C PRO A 103 -15.80 4.80 -8.36
N ASP A 104 -16.21 6.01 -8.74
CA ASP A 104 -15.93 6.56 -10.07
C ASP A 104 -14.46 6.81 -10.33
N GLU A 105 -13.65 6.95 -9.27
CA GLU A 105 -12.22 7.18 -9.36
C GLU A 105 -11.40 5.89 -9.40
N LEU A 106 -11.99 4.75 -9.13
CA LEU A 106 -11.26 3.48 -9.05
C LEU A 106 -10.41 3.18 -10.28
N PRO A 107 -10.91 3.33 -11.52
CA PRO A 107 -10.07 3.05 -12.70
C PRO A 107 -8.83 3.95 -12.77
N MET A 108 -8.99 5.23 -12.46
CA MET A 108 -7.89 6.19 -12.52
C MET A 108 -6.84 5.91 -11.45
N VAL A 109 -7.27 5.66 -10.22
CA VAL A 109 -6.36 5.37 -9.11
C VAL A 109 -5.65 4.03 -9.34
N THR A 110 -6.37 3.03 -9.86
CA THR A 110 -5.79 1.73 -10.21
C THR A 110 -4.64 1.89 -11.20
N LEU A 111 -4.87 2.62 -12.28
CA LEU A 111 -3.82 2.89 -13.29
C LEU A 111 -2.63 3.62 -12.68
N TYR A 112 -2.91 4.63 -11.86
CA TYR A 112 -1.84 5.39 -11.19
C TYR A 112 -0.96 4.46 -10.34
N ILE A 113 -1.57 3.56 -9.57
CA ILE A 113 -0.83 2.62 -8.72
C ILE A 113 -0.04 1.62 -9.55
N GLU A 114 -0.63 1.08 -10.59
CA GLU A 114 0.03 0.08 -11.44
C GLU A 114 1.17 0.66 -12.25
N GLN A 115 1.20 1.97 -12.44
CA GLN A 115 2.21 2.67 -13.24
C GLN A 115 3.14 3.53 -12.37
N GLN A 116 3.36 3.13 -11.10
CA GLN A 116 4.15 3.93 -10.16
C GLN A 116 5.56 4.24 -10.66
N GLU A 117 6.26 3.25 -11.18
CA GLU A 117 7.61 3.47 -11.70
C GLU A 117 7.62 4.50 -12.83
N GLN A 118 6.65 4.42 -13.72
CA GLN A 118 6.53 5.34 -14.84
C GLN A 118 6.22 6.76 -14.37
N HIS A 119 5.32 6.93 -13.40
CA HIS A 119 4.98 8.25 -12.86
C HIS A 119 6.17 8.90 -12.18
N HIS A 120 6.89 8.17 -11.35
CA HIS A 120 8.07 8.70 -10.68
C HIS A 120 9.20 9.01 -11.67
N ALA A 121 9.42 8.14 -12.66
CA ALA A 121 10.45 8.37 -13.69
C ALA A 121 10.15 9.59 -14.54
N SER A 122 8.88 9.88 -14.84
CA SER A 122 8.47 11.03 -15.67
C SER A 122 8.04 12.25 -14.86
N LEU A 123 8.18 12.21 -13.53
CA LEU A 123 7.79 13.29 -12.61
C LEU A 123 6.31 13.66 -12.72
N THR A 124 5.45 12.70 -13.05
CA THR A 124 4.00 12.90 -13.19
C THR A 124 3.21 12.45 -11.97
N VAL A 125 3.81 12.58 -10.76
CA VAL A 125 3.14 12.20 -9.53
C VAL A 125 2.06 13.21 -9.15
N PHE A 126 0.94 12.70 -8.62
CA PHE A 126 -0.14 13.54 -8.10
C PHE A 126 -0.02 13.61 -6.58
N ARG A 127 0.11 14.84 -6.07
CA ARG A 127 0.41 15.08 -4.65
C ARG A 127 -0.60 14.42 -3.70
N HIS A 128 -1.86 14.45 -4.01
CA HIS A 128 -2.90 13.85 -3.16
C HIS A 128 -3.02 12.32 -3.32
N PHE A 129 -2.18 11.73 -4.17
CA PHE A 129 -2.08 10.28 -4.31
C PHE A 129 -0.77 9.73 -3.74
N GLU A 130 -0.01 10.56 -3.05
CA GLU A 130 1.30 10.19 -2.51
C GLU A 130 1.39 10.48 -1.02
N LEU A 131 2.48 10.02 -0.41
CA LEU A 131 2.77 10.35 0.99
C LEU A 131 3.01 11.85 1.13
N PRO A 132 2.50 12.48 2.20
CA PRO A 132 2.87 13.86 2.50
C PRO A 132 4.38 13.98 2.69
N SER A 133 4.94 15.13 2.31
CA SER A 133 6.35 15.40 2.60
C SER A 133 6.55 15.59 4.10
N ASP A 134 7.78 15.33 4.57
CA ASP A 134 8.12 15.47 5.99
C ASP A 134 8.01 16.94 6.47
N ASP A 135 7.95 17.86 5.55
CA ASP A 135 7.83 19.30 5.84
C ASP A 135 6.38 19.73 6.13
N MET A 136 5.43 18.81 6.08
CA MET A 136 4.01 19.13 6.31
C MET A 136 3.57 18.82 7.72
#